data_1a8ef351028ab4b28c39d6f3b0c56c97
#
_entry.id   1a8ef351028ab4b28c39d6f3b0c56c97
#
_cell.length_a   1.000
_cell.length_b   1.000
_cell.length_c   1.000
_cell.angle_alpha   90.00
_cell.angle_beta   90.00
_cell.angle_gamma   90.00
#
_symmetry.space_group_name_H-M   'P 1'
#
loop_
_entity.id
_entity.type
_entity.pdbx_description
1 polymer ?
#
loop_
_entity_poly.entity_id
_entity_poly.type
_entity_poly.pdbx_seq_one_letter_code
_entity_poly.pdbx_strand_id
1 'polypeptide(L)'
;MNALTIRNLRKTYANGVEALKGINFSVESGDFYALLGPNGAGKTTAIGIITSLVNKSSGTVEIFGHNIDTDLEAAKSCIGLVPQELNMNLFDTVQNIVVNQAGYYGIDRHTALQRAEKYLNELRLWDRRDDSARALSGGMKRRLMIARALIHEPRLLILDEPTAGVDIEIRRSMWEFLRQINEDGTTIILTTHYLEEAENLCRHVAIIDEGRIIEDARMSTVLRKLQREVFVLSLRDPLDAAPDLPGFETALVEECELEVALNAGDDLNTLFDALDRKNINVLSLRNKANRLEELFMGLVESKQGAAGGAGR
;
A
#
# COMPACT_ATOMS: atom_id res chain seq x y z
N MET A 1 14.54 2.25 16.16
CA MET A 1 15.04 3.46 15.46
C MET A 1 14.04 3.79 14.35
N ASN A 2 13.67 5.06 14.15
CA ASN A 2 12.75 5.42 13.08
C ASN A 2 13.50 5.54 11.75
N ALA A 3 12.91 4.96 10.69
CA ALA A 3 13.36 5.14 9.31
C ALA A 3 12.87 6.49 8.75
N LEU A 4 11.65 6.89 9.14
CA LEU A 4 11.05 8.18 8.77
C LEU A 4 10.39 8.78 9.99
N THR A 5 10.57 10.10 10.18
CA THR A 5 9.84 10.88 11.17
C THR A 5 9.34 12.17 10.54
N ILE A 6 8.04 12.40 10.60
CA ILE A 6 7.38 13.61 10.09
C ILE A 6 6.71 14.32 11.25
N ARG A 7 6.98 15.63 11.39
CA ARG A 7 6.39 16.46 12.44
C ARG A 7 5.82 17.74 11.85
N ASN A 8 4.52 17.94 12.07
CA ASN A 8 3.74 19.11 11.68
C ASN A 8 3.99 19.55 10.23
N LEU A 9 4.05 18.57 9.31
CA LEU A 9 4.36 18.80 7.90
C LEU A 9 3.18 19.48 7.21
N ARG A 10 3.44 20.65 6.61
CA ARG A 10 2.46 21.44 5.87
C ARG A 10 2.92 21.71 4.44
N LYS A 11 1.95 21.76 3.56
CA LYS A 11 2.17 22.18 2.18
C LYS A 11 0.97 22.95 1.67
N THR A 12 1.24 24.20 1.31
CA THR A 12 0.32 25.04 0.52
C THR A 12 0.97 25.35 -0.82
N TYR A 13 0.27 25.12 -1.90
CA TYR A 13 0.73 25.43 -3.24
C TYR A 13 0.43 26.89 -3.61
N ALA A 14 1.08 27.42 -4.65
CA ALA A 14 0.93 28.82 -5.10
C ALA A 14 -0.52 29.20 -5.47
N ASN A 15 -1.33 28.22 -5.86
CA ASN A 15 -2.76 28.41 -6.16
C ASN A 15 -3.64 28.44 -4.88
N GLY A 16 -3.08 28.45 -3.70
CA GLY A 16 -3.79 28.49 -2.42
C GLY A 16 -4.27 27.14 -1.88
N VAL A 17 -4.07 26.04 -2.62
CA VAL A 17 -4.46 24.69 -2.17
C VAL A 17 -3.55 24.23 -1.03
N GLU A 18 -4.12 24.00 0.16
CA GLU A 18 -3.44 23.42 1.31
C GLU A 18 -3.53 21.88 1.22
N ALA A 19 -2.51 21.27 0.61
CA ALA A 19 -2.45 19.84 0.37
C ALA A 19 -2.09 19.02 1.63
N LEU A 20 -1.31 19.61 2.56
CA LEU A 20 -0.99 19.00 3.85
C LEU A 20 -1.24 20.00 4.97
N LYS A 21 -1.98 19.59 5.98
CA LYS A 21 -2.51 20.46 7.06
C LYS A 21 -1.84 20.17 8.42
N GLY A 22 -0.54 19.87 8.43
CA GLY A 22 0.22 19.57 9.64
C GLY A 22 0.17 18.10 10.01
N ILE A 23 0.53 17.22 9.08
CA ILE A 23 0.56 15.79 9.32
C ILE A 23 1.74 15.39 10.21
N ASN A 24 1.51 14.37 11.03
CA ASN A 24 2.50 13.75 11.91
C ASN A 24 2.38 12.24 11.78
N PHE A 25 3.47 11.55 11.50
CA PHE A 25 3.58 10.10 11.61
C PHE A 25 5.05 9.68 11.61
N SER A 26 5.30 8.44 12.00
CA SER A 26 6.64 7.85 11.97
C SER A 26 6.61 6.41 11.50
N VAL A 27 7.68 6.00 10.81
CA VAL A 27 7.87 4.64 10.32
C VAL A 27 9.08 4.04 11.00
N GLU A 28 8.93 2.89 11.62
CA GLU A 28 10.04 2.18 12.27
C GLU A 28 10.96 1.55 11.20
N SER A 29 12.25 1.39 11.55
CA SER A 29 13.21 0.70 10.68
C SER A 29 12.81 -0.77 10.51
N GLY A 30 12.82 -1.25 9.26
CA GLY A 30 12.41 -2.61 8.89
C GLY A 30 10.90 -2.81 8.82
N ASP A 31 10.09 -1.76 8.99
CA ASP A 31 8.64 -1.87 8.85
C ASP A 31 8.19 -1.90 7.38
N PHE A 32 7.01 -2.49 7.15
CA PHE A 32 6.27 -2.38 5.91
C PHE A 32 5.02 -1.57 6.20
N TYR A 33 5.03 -0.31 5.77
CA TYR A 33 4.07 0.72 6.14
C TYR A 33 3.22 1.17 4.95
N ALA A 34 1.90 1.23 5.12
CA ALA A 34 0.98 1.75 4.11
C ALA A 34 0.62 3.22 4.39
N LEU A 35 0.65 4.07 3.37
CA LEU A 35 0.02 5.39 3.40
C LEU A 35 -1.18 5.38 2.47
N LEU A 36 -2.37 5.24 3.03
CA LEU A 36 -3.64 5.10 2.31
C LEU A 36 -4.44 6.40 2.32
N GLY A 37 -5.29 6.56 1.34
CA GLY A 37 -6.22 7.70 1.25
C GLY A 37 -6.81 7.84 -0.14
N PRO A 38 -7.92 8.59 -0.28
CA PRO A 38 -8.53 8.85 -1.59
C PRO A 38 -7.60 9.69 -2.49
N ASN A 39 -7.97 9.79 -3.77
CA ASN A 39 -7.27 10.68 -4.69
C ASN A 39 -7.39 12.13 -4.21
N GLY A 40 -6.26 12.87 -4.25
CA GLY A 40 -6.20 14.23 -3.73
C GLY A 40 -6.02 14.37 -2.22
N ALA A 41 -5.99 13.28 -1.45
CA ALA A 41 -5.82 13.33 0.01
C ALA A 41 -4.47 13.88 0.49
N GLY A 42 -3.45 13.95 -0.39
CA GLY A 42 -2.12 14.46 -0.06
C GLY A 42 -0.99 13.43 -0.09
N LYS A 43 -1.26 12.16 -0.43
CA LYS A 43 -0.25 11.08 -0.47
C LYS A 43 0.97 11.43 -1.33
N THR A 44 0.74 11.72 -2.62
CA THR A 44 1.82 12.08 -3.56
C THR A 44 2.55 13.35 -3.16
N THR A 45 1.85 14.31 -2.52
CA THR A 45 2.49 15.51 -1.96
C THR A 45 3.43 15.15 -0.80
N ALA A 46 2.99 14.29 0.12
CA ALA A 46 3.81 13.83 1.23
C ALA A 46 5.05 13.08 0.73
N ILE A 47 4.89 12.12 -0.20
CA ILE A 47 6.01 11.41 -0.83
C ILE A 47 6.93 12.36 -1.57
N GLY A 48 6.39 13.31 -2.35
CA GLY A 48 7.19 14.31 -3.05
C GLY A 48 8.06 15.15 -2.10
N ILE A 49 7.58 15.46 -0.89
CA ILE A 49 8.37 16.18 0.12
C ILE A 49 9.42 15.26 0.74
N ILE A 50 9.07 14.04 1.12
CA ILE A 50 10.00 13.05 1.70
C ILE A 50 11.17 12.81 0.75
N THR A 51 10.92 12.72 -0.54
CA THR A 51 11.91 12.51 -1.59
C THR A 51 12.56 13.79 -2.11
N SER A 52 12.17 14.95 -1.55
CA SER A 52 12.67 16.29 -1.92
C SER A 52 12.40 16.67 -3.39
N LEU A 53 11.35 16.11 -3.99
CA LEU A 53 10.81 16.53 -5.29
C LEU A 53 9.85 17.71 -5.15
N VAL A 54 9.26 17.90 -3.97
CA VAL A 54 8.36 19.00 -3.63
C VAL A 54 8.88 19.71 -2.38
N ASN A 55 8.98 21.03 -2.42
CA ASN A 55 9.33 21.83 -1.26
C ASN A 55 8.15 21.91 -0.29
N LYS A 56 8.38 21.61 1.00
CA LYS A 56 7.38 21.83 2.06
C LYS A 56 7.16 23.32 2.35
N SER A 57 6.02 23.65 2.95
CA SER A 57 5.77 25.01 3.45
C SER A 57 6.29 25.17 4.88
N SER A 58 6.14 24.16 5.73
CA SER A 58 6.67 24.12 7.09
C SER A 58 6.69 22.68 7.64
N GLY A 59 7.21 22.51 8.87
CA GLY A 59 7.35 21.22 9.52
C GLY A 59 8.73 20.58 9.29
N THR A 60 8.97 19.39 9.84
CA THR A 60 10.24 18.68 9.75
C THR A 60 10.05 17.29 9.18
N VAL A 61 11.02 16.83 8.39
CA VAL A 61 11.12 15.47 7.86
C VAL A 61 12.54 14.98 8.13
N GLU A 62 12.65 13.84 8.80
CA GLU A 62 13.91 13.18 9.11
C GLU A 62 13.89 11.74 8.58
N ILE A 63 14.95 11.32 7.90
CA ILE A 63 15.13 10.00 7.33
C ILE A 63 16.35 9.36 7.96
N PHE A 64 16.16 8.31 8.77
CA PHE A 64 17.19 7.71 9.61
C PHE A 64 17.98 8.72 10.45
N GLY A 65 17.31 9.79 10.91
CA GLY A 65 17.90 10.87 11.69
C GLY A 65 18.49 12.01 10.85
N HIS A 66 18.59 11.88 9.52
CA HIS A 66 19.03 12.94 8.62
C HIS A 66 17.86 13.86 8.26
N ASN A 67 17.96 15.12 8.63
CA ASN A 67 16.92 16.13 8.31
C ASN A 67 17.09 16.57 6.84
N ILE A 68 16.00 16.54 6.07
CA ILE A 68 16.03 16.88 4.63
C ILE A 68 16.40 18.35 4.35
N ASP A 69 16.32 19.26 5.33
CA ASP A 69 16.69 20.66 5.16
C ASP A 69 18.19 20.92 5.40
N THR A 70 18.84 20.12 6.25
CA THR A 70 20.22 20.35 6.69
C THR A 70 21.20 19.27 6.23
N ASP A 71 20.71 18.05 5.94
CA ASP A 71 21.52 16.89 5.56
C ASP A 71 20.87 16.12 4.40
N LEU A 72 20.60 16.84 3.32
CA LEU A 72 19.81 16.35 2.19
C LEU A 72 20.47 15.17 1.47
N GLU A 73 21.79 15.19 1.29
CA GLU A 73 22.50 14.12 0.56
C GLU A 73 22.46 12.80 1.32
N ALA A 74 22.70 12.82 2.64
CA ALA A 74 22.61 11.64 3.47
C ALA A 74 21.17 11.12 3.55
N ALA A 75 20.18 12.02 3.66
CA ALA A 75 18.76 11.64 3.62
C ALA A 75 18.41 10.95 2.30
N LYS A 76 18.82 11.52 1.15
CA LYS A 76 18.56 10.94 -0.18
C LYS A 76 19.27 9.62 -0.42
N SER A 77 20.49 9.45 0.09
CA SER A 77 21.24 8.19 -0.05
C SER A 77 20.54 7.01 0.62
N CYS A 78 19.69 7.28 1.62
CA CYS A 78 18.90 6.26 2.29
C CYS A 78 17.65 5.85 1.51
N ILE A 79 17.21 6.57 0.47
CA ILE A 79 15.91 6.39 -0.18
C ILE A 79 16.05 5.79 -1.57
N GLY A 80 15.28 4.73 -1.84
CA GLY A 80 14.89 4.31 -3.19
C GLY A 80 13.46 4.73 -3.47
N LEU A 81 13.19 5.31 -4.64
CA LEU A 81 11.85 5.75 -5.04
C LEU A 81 11.40 5.04 -6.31
N VAL A 82 10.22 4.44 -6.26
CA VAL A 82 9.46 3.96 -7.42
C VAL A 82 8.24 4.86 -7.56
N PRO A 83 8.25 5.85 -8.46
CA PRO A 83 7.13 6.76 -8.65
C PRO A 83 5.98 6.09 -9.40
N GLN A 84 4.79 6.68 -9.33
CA GLN A 84 3.60 6.19 -10.00
C GLN A 84 3.79 6.15 -11.53
N GLU A 85 4.36 7.19 -12.12
CA GLU A 85 4.61 7.27 -13.56
C GLU A 85 5.98 6.70 -13.94
N LEU A 86 6.06 6.13 -15.15
CA LEU A 86 7.31 5.61 -15.70
C LEU A 86 8.20 6.79 -16.13
N ASN A 87 9.28 7.04 -15.39
CA ASN A 87 10.22 8.13 -15.61
C ASN A 87 11.62 7.64 -15.99
N MET A 88 11.73 6.81 -17.02
CA MET A 88 12.99 6.29 -17.52
C MET A 88 13.12 6.48 -19.03
N ASN A 89 14.35 6.49 -19.54
CA ASN A 89 14.58 6.52 -20.98
C ASN A 89 14.23 5.16 -21.58
N LEU A 90 13.13 5.11 -22.34
CA LEU A 90 12.63 3.87 -22.94
C LEU A 90 13.51 3.34 -24.09
N PHE A 91 14.44 4.13 -24.61
CA PHE A 91 15.35 3.72 -25.69
C PHE A 91 16.65 3.08 -25.18
N ASP A 92 16.94 3.22 -23.88
CA ASP A 92 18.07 2.54 -23.24
C ASP A 92 17.77 1.06 -23.01
N THR A 93 18.83 0.28 -22.87
CA THR A 93 18.69 -1.13 -22.48
C THR A 93 18.31 -1.26 -21.00
N VAL A 94 17.63 -2.35 -20.68
CA VAL A 94 17.23 -2.69 -19.30
C VAL A 94 18.41 -2.60 -18.34
N GLN A 95 19.56 -3.21 -18.69
CA GLN A 95 20.76 -3.17 -17.86
C GLN A 95 21.33 -1.76 -17.71
N ASN A 96 21.41 -0.99 -18.80
CA ASN A 96 21.97 0.36 -18.75
C ASN A 96 21.13 1.30 -17.86
N ILE A 97 19.81 1.19 -17.87
CA ILE A 97 18.93 1.98 -17.00
C ILE A 97 19.30 1.77 -15.53
N VAL A 98 19.53 0.51 -15.13
CA VAL A 98 19.85 0.16 -13.73
C VAL A 98 21.28 0.59 -13.39
N VAL A 99 22.26 0.28 -14.27
CA VAL A 99 23.68 0.60 -14.05
C VAL A 99 23.92 2.11 -14.04
N ASN A 100 23.28 2.87 -14.94
CA ASN A 100 23.41 4.33 -14.97
C ASN A 100 22.86 4.97 -13.68
N GLN A 101 21.78 4.41 -13.12
CA GLN A 101 21.23 4.88 -11.85
C GLN A 101 22.25 4.76 -10.71
N ALA A 102 23.06 3.68 -10.67
CA ALA A 102 24.10 3.48 -9.66
C ALA A 102 25.16 4.60 -9.70
N GLY A 103 25.44 5.11 -10.90
CA GLY A 103 26.40 6.22 -11.09
C GLY A 103 26.01 7.51 -10.37
N TYR A 104 24.70 7.80 -10.24
CA TYR A 104 24.22 8.97 -9.48
C TYR A 104 24.49 8.87 -7.97
N TYR A 105 24.73 7.65 -7.48
CA TYR A 105 25.08 7.38 -6.07
C TYR A 105 26.60 7.12 -5.90
N GLY A 106 27.42 7.38 -6.92
CA GLY A 106 28.87 7.19 -6.84
C GLY A 106 29.33 5.74 -6.80
N ILE A 107 28.47 4.79 -7.18
CA ILE A 107 28.79 3.36 -7.22
C ILE A 107 29.60 3.08 -8.49
N ASP A 108 30.75 2.41 -8.33
CA ASP A 108 31.59 2.04 -9.46
C ASP A 108 30.89 1.04 -10.40
N ARG A 109 31.34 1.05 -11.70
CA ARG A 109 30.66 0.26 -12.74
C ARG A 109 30.68 -1.25 -12.47
N HIS A 110 31.73 -1.78 -11.86
CA HIS A 110 31.84 -3.21 -11.59
C HIS A 110 30.81 -3.65 -10.56
N THR A 111 30.75 -2.94 -9.44
CA THR A 111 29.73 -3.15 -8.39
C THR A 111 28.32 -2.94 -8.94
N ALA A 112 28.11 -1.90 -9.77
CA ALA A 112 26.81 -1.62 -10.38
C ALA A 112 26.34 -2.77 -11.29
N LEU A 113 27.23 -3.38 -12.06
CA LEU A 113 26.91 -4.54 -12.91
C LEU A 113 26.54 -5.77 -12.08
N GLN A 114 27.28 -6.06 -11.00
CA GLN A 114 26.96 -7.18 -10.11
C GLN A 114 25.60 -7.01 -9.44
N ARG A 115 25.29 -5.81 -8.94
CA ARG A 115 24.00 -5.51 -8.35
C ARG A 115 22.87 -5.52 -9.38
N ALA A 116 23.12 -5.01 -10.60
CA ALA A 116 22.15 -5.08 -11.70
C ALA A 116 21.81 -6.53 -12.06
N GLU A 117 22.82 -7.42 -12.15
CA GLU A 117 22.61 -8.85 -12.37
C GLU A 117 21.73 -9.46 -11.26
N LYS A 118 22.04 -9.19 -9.97
CA LYS A 118 21.26 -9.64 -8.85
C LYS A 118 19.79 -9.23 -8.99
N TYR A 119 19.51 -7.93 -9.04
CA TYR A 119 18.13 -7.44 -9.00
C TYR A 119 17.34 -7.73 -10.29
N LEU A 120 17.99 -7.78 -11.45
CA LEU A 120 17.34 -8.17 -12.69
C LEU A 120 16.99 -9.67 -12.71
N ASN A 121 17.79 -10.53 -12.09
CA ASN A 121 17.45 -11.95 -11.91
C ASN A 121 16.26 -12.13 -10.96
N GLU A 122 16.32 -11.50 -9.78
CA GLU A 122 15.25 -11.56 -8.77
C GLU A 122 13.91 -11.05 -9.33
N LEU A 123 13.95 -10.04 -10.19
CA LEU A 123 12.76 -9.45 -10.84
C LEU A 123 12.43 -10.09 -12.20
N ARG A 124 13.10 -11.20 -12.58
CA ARG A 124 12.89 -11.94 -13.83
C ARG A 124 13.02 -11.08 -15.10
N LEU A 125 14.03 -10.21 -15.13
CA LEU A 125 14.34 -9.31 -16.24
C LEU A 125 15.72 -9.57 -16.86
N TRP A 126 16.52 -10.50 -16.30
CA TRP A 126 17.90 -10.72 -16.75
C TRP A 126 18.00 -11.17 -18.20
N ASP A 127 17.12 -12.05 -18.66
CA ASP A 127 17.08 -12.53 -20.04
C ASP A 127 16.75 -11.43 -21.05
N ARG A 128 16.24 -10.30 -20.55
CA ARG A 128 15.87 -9.11 -21.33
C ARG A 128 16.82 -7.93 -21.11
N ARG A 129 17.96 -8.15 -20.44
CA ARG A 129 18.89 -7.07 -20.02
C ARG A 129 19.42 -6.22 -21.16
N ASP A 130 19.57 -6.83 -22.37
CA ASP A 130 20.07 -6.19 -23.58
C ASP A 130 18.94 -5.58 -24.44
N ASP A 131 17.68 -5.87 -24.11
CA ASP A 131 16.54 -5.31 -24.82
C ASP A 131 16.32 -3.83 -24.44
N SER A 132 15.81 -3.04 -25.39
CA SER A 132 15.32 -1.69 -25.10
C SER A 132 14.13 -1.75 -24.14
N ALA A 133 14.11 -0.88 -23.13
CA ALA A 133 13.00 -0.81 -22.19
C ALA A 133 11.63 -0.53 -22.87
N ARG A 134 11.64 0.03 -24.09
CA ARG A 134 10.43 0.22 -24.90
C ARG A 134 9.74 -1.10 -25.23
N ALA A 135 10.52 -2.18 -25.45
CA ALA A 135 10.01 -3.51 -25.81
C ALA A 135 9.35 -4.27 -24.64
N LEU A 136 9.50 -3.77 -23.40
CA LEU A 136 8.94 -4.41 -22.22
C LEU A 136 7.43 -4.16 -22.09
N SER A 137 6.73 -5.15 -21.51
CA SER A 137 5.34 -4.97 -21.06
C SER A 137 5.24 -3.96 -19.92
N GLY A 138 4.03 -3.49 -19.59
CA GLY A 138 3.81 -2.55 -18.47
C GLY A 138 4.32 -3.11 -17.13
N GLY A 139 4.00 -4.36 -16.82
CA GLY A 139 4.48 -5.03 -15.61
C GLY A 139 5.99 -5.23 -15.58
N MET A 140 6.64 -5.54 -16.72
CA MET A 140 8.11 -5.62 -16.81
C MET A 140 8.76 -4.25 -16.62
N LYS A 141 8.18 -3.19 -17.17
CA LYS A 141 8.65 -1.80 -16.91
C LYS A 141 8.56 -1.45 -15.43
N ARG A 142 7.50 -1.88 -14.76
CA ARG A 142 7.33 -1.65 -13.32
C ARG A 142 8.39 -2.38 -12.50
N ARG A 143 8.68 -3.64 -12.82
CA ARG A 143 9.78 -4.40 -12.21
C ARG A 143 11.13 -3.71 -12.44
N LEU A 144 11.38 -3.18 -13.64
CA LEU A 144 12.60 -2.44 -13.96
C LEU A 144 12.75 -1.18 -13.10
N MET A 145 11.65 -0.46 -12.84
CA MET A 145 11.66 0.69 -11.94
C MET A 145 12.05 0.29 -10.51
N ILE A 146 11.59 -0.87 -10.03
CA ILE A 146 11.99 -1.40 -8.72
C ILE A 146 13.48 -1.77 -8.72
N ALA A 147 13.98 -2.49 -9.73
CA ALA A 147 15.41 -2.80 -9.86
C ALA A 147 16.28 -1.53 -9.83
N ARG A 148 15.86 -0.49 -10.56
CA ARG A 148 16.52 0.80 -10.58
C ARG A 148 16.53 1.48 -9.20
N ALA A 149 15.42 1.42 -8.47
CA ALA A 149 15.30 2.02 -7.13
C ALA A 149 16.16 1.29 -6.09
N LEU A 150 16.47 0.01 -6.29
CA LEU A 150 17.23 -0.83 -5.37
C LEU A 150 18.74 -0.86 -5.63
N ILE A 151 19.21 -0.36 -6.77
CA ILE A 151 20.61 -0.53 -7.19
C ILE A 151 21.66 0.02 -6.20
N HIS A 152 21.30 1.05 -5.45
CA HIS A 152 22.17 1.65 -4.43
C HIS A 152 21.90 1.07 -3.02
N GLU A 153 21.09 0.00 -2.92
CA GLU A 153 20.75 -0.70 -1.66
C GLU A 153 20.21 0.27 -0.59
N PRO A 154 19.10 0.96 -0.88
CA PRO A 154 18.52 1.93 0.04
C PRO A 154 17.99 1.26 1.30
N ARG A 155 18.09 1.96 2.43
CA ARG A 155 17.49 1.52 3.70
C ARG A 155 15.98 1.75 3.78
N LEU A 156 15.45 2.67 2.96
CA LEU A 156 14.03 3.01 2.83
C LEU A 156 13.62 2.95 1.35
N LEU A 157 12.71 2.07 0.99
CA LEU A 157 12.10 2.00 -0.33
C LEU A 157 10.70 2.60 -0.28
N ILE A 158 10.44 3.59 -1.13
CA ILE A 158 9.13 4.23 -1.28
C ILE A 158 8.53 3.80 -2.61
N LEU A 159 7.32 3.24 -2.55
CA LEU A 159 6.60 2.72 -3.70
C LEU A 159 5.28 3.49 -3.86
N ASP A 160 5.16 4.29 -4.91
CA ASP A 160 3.94 5.04 -5.20
C ASP A 160 3.11 4.27 -6.23
N GLU A 161 2.05 3.60 -5.75
CA GLU A 161 1.14 2.74 -6.52
C GLU A 161 1.88 1.69 -7.39
N PRO A 162 2.71 0.81 -6.81
CA PRO A 162 3.64 -0.04 -7.56
C PRO A 162 2.95 -1.07 -8.46
N THR A 163 1.72 -1.46 -8.18
CA THR A 163 0.99 -2.50 -8.92
C THR A 163 -0.18 -1.97 -9.73
N ALA A 164 -0.31 -0.64 -9.86
CA ALA A 164 -1.37 -0.04 -10.67
C ALA A 164 -1.28 -0.49 -12.13
N GLY A 165 -2.39 -1.01 -12.68
CA GLY A 165 -2.46 -1.50 -14.06
C GLY A 165 -1.65 -2.77 -14.36
N VAL A 166 -1.26 -3.51 -13.33
CA VAL A 166 -0.52 -4.79 -13.45
C VAL A 166 -1.50 -5.94 -13.23
N ASP A 167 -1.37 -7.01 -14.02
CA ASP A 167 -2.18 -8.22 -13.87
C ASP A 167 -1.91 -8.96 -12.54
N ILE A 168 -2.83 -9.86 -12.16
CA ILE A 168 -2.83 -10.54 -10.85
C ILE A 168 -1.55 -11.38 -10.63
N GLU A 169 -1.06 -12.06 -11.66
CA GLU A 169 0.10 -12.95 -11.55
C GLU A 169 1.38 -12.16 -11.30
N ILE A 170 1.57 -11.08 -12.06
CA ILE A 170 2.70 -10.17 -11.91
C ILE A 170 2.62 -9.46 -10.55
N ARG A 171 1.43 -9.02 -10.12
CA ARG A 171 1.21 -8.41 -8.82
C ARG A 171 1.65 -9.33 -7.67
N ARG A 172 1.20 -10.60 -7.66
CA ARG A 172 1.59 -11.58 -6.64
C ARG A 172 3.11 -11.80 -6.57
N SER A 173 3.76 -11.95 -7.73
CA SER A 173 5.22 -12.12 -7.76
C SER A 173 5.98 -10.88 -7.28
N MET A 174 5.44 -9.67 -7.50
CA MET A 174 5.98 -8.44 -6.94
C MET A 174 5.79 -8.37 -5.42
N TRP A 175 4.66 -8.81 -4.89
CA TRP A 175 4.41 -8.87 -3.45
C TRP A 175 5.39 -9.82 -2.75
N GLU A 176 5.63 -11.01 -3.31
CA GLU A 176 6.63 -11.96 -2.79
C GLU A 176 8.02 -11.33 -2.74
N PHE A 177 8.44 -10.68 -3.82
CA PHE A 177 9.72 -9.99 -3.89
C PHE A 177 9.83 -8.85 -2.85
N LEU A 178 8.80 -8.03 -2.71
CA LEU A 178 8.79 -6.93 -1.73
C LEU A 178 8.81 -7.44 -0.28
N ARG A 179 8.12 -8.54 0.02
CA ARG A 179 8.21 -9.19 1.33
C ARG A 179 9.64 -9.62 1.62
N GLN A 180 10.29 -10.30 0.67
CA GLN A 180 11.66 -10.77 0.84
C GLN A 180 12.61 -9.60 1.14
N ILE A 181 12.55 -8.52 0.38
CA ILE A 181 13.38 -7.32 0.62
C ILE A 181 13.10 -6.71 2.00
N ASN A 182 11.86 -6.71 2.44
CA ASN A 182 11.51 -6.21 3.78
C ASN A 182 12.02 -7.13 4.88
N GLU A 183 11.95 -8.45 4.70
CA GLU A 183 12.51 -9.45 5.61
C GLU A 183 14.04 -9.34 5.70
N ASP A 184 14.71 -8.97 4.60
CA ASP A 184 16.14 -8.69 4.53
C ASP A 184 16.51 -7.35 5.22
N GLY A 185 15.53 -6.61 5.76
CA GLY A 185 15.72 -5.43 6.61
C GLY A 185 15.45 -4.08 5.94
N THR A 186 15.10 -4.03 4.67
CA THR A 186 14.72 -2.77 4.01
C THR A 186 13.35 -2.30 4.53
N THR A 187 13.27 -1.05 5.00
CA THR A 187 11.99 -0.41 5.34
C THR A 187 11.23 -0.09 4.07
N ILE A 188 9.92 -0.36 4.02
CA ILE A 188 9.11 -0.08 2.84
C ILE A 188 7.94 0.83 3.21
N ILE A 189 7.73 1.89 2.42
CA ILE A 189 6.52 2.71 2.45
C ILE A 189 5.80 2.49 1.13
N LEU A 190 4.54 2.08 1.22
CA LEU A 190 3.67 1.78 0.10
C LEU A 190 2.51 2.76 0.06
N THR A 191 2.28 3.44 -1.06
CA THR A 191 0.96 4.01 -1.35
C THR A 191 0.21 3.11 -2.30
N THR A 192 -1.05 2.91 -2.06
CA THR A 192 -1.91 2.15 -2.95
C THR A 192 -3.37 2.56 -2.77
N HIS A 193 -4.17 2.34 -3.79
CA HIS A 193 -5.62 2.37 -3.72
C HIS A 193 -6.20 0.94 -3.70
N TYR A 194 -5.35 -0.08 -3.87
CA TYR A 194 -5.72 -1.48 -3.69
C TYR A 194 -5.54 -1.87 -2.22
N LEU A 195 -6.61 -1.81 -1.45
CA LEU A 195 -6.59 -2.05 -0.01
C LEU A 195 -6.15 -3.48 0.35
N GLU A 196 -6.45 -4.45 -0.54
CA GLU A 196 -5.95 -5.83 -0.44
C GLU A 196 -4.41 -5.87 -0.42
N GLU A 197 -3.74 -5.03 -1.22
CA GLU A 197 -2.27 -4.94 -1.24
C GLU A 197 -1.72 -4.47 0.11
N ALA A 198 -2.32 -3.43 0.68
CA ALA A 198 -1.93 -2.93 1.99
C ALA A 198 -2.18 -3.95 3.11
N GLU A 199 -3.34 -4.63 3.10
CA GLU A 199 -3.69 -5.65 4.08
C GLU A 199 -2.74 -6.85 4.04
N ASN A 200 -2.34 -7.28 2.83
CA ASN A 200 -1.46 -8.43 2.65
C ASN A 200 0.01 -8.14 2.95
N LEU A 201 0.49 -6.92 2.72
CA LEU A 201 1.91 -6.58 2.81
C LEU A 201 2.28 -5.80 4.07
N CYS A 202 1.43 -4.89 4.53
CA CYS A 202 1.81 -3.88 5.49
C CYS A 202 1.45 -4.27 6.93
N ARG A 203 2.39 -4.03 7.85
CA ARG A 203 2.18 -4.21 9.30
C ARG A 203 1.54 -3.00 9.95
N HIS A 204 1.82 -1.80 9.42
CA HIS A 204 1.26 -0.53 9.88
C HIS A 204 0.60 0.22 8.74
N VAL A 205 -0.37 1.05 9.08
CA VAL A 205 -1.10 1.86 8.13
C VAL A 205 -1.41 3.23 8.71
N ALA A 206 -1.09 4.28 7.92
CA ALA A 206 -1.67 5.60 8.11
C ALA A 206 -2.73 5.85 7.04
N ILE A 207 -3.86 6.39 7.45
CA ILE A 207 -4.91 6.84 6.54
C ILE A 207 -4.87 8.37 6.52
N ILE A 208 -4.65 8.92 5.33
CA ILE A 208 -4.65 10.37 5.11
C ILE A 208 -5.90 10.75 4.34
N ASP A 209 -6.57 11.79 4.80
CA ASP A 209 -7.73 12.38 4.14
C ASP A 209 -7.69 13.90 4.27
N GLU A 210 -7.99 14.62 3.18
CA GLU A 210 -7.98 16.08 3.09
C GLU A 210 -6.72 16.73 3.72
N GLY A 211 -5.56 16.11 3.55
CA GLY A 211 -4.28 16.60 4.07
C GLY A 211 -4.06 16.39 5.57
N ARG A 212 -4.83 15.51 6.23
CA ARG A 212 -4.71 15.16 7.65
C ARG A 212 -4.58 13.66 7.82
N ILE A 213 -3.75 13.21 8.76
CA ILE A 213 -3.76 11.80 9.19
C ILE A 213 -5.00 11.60 10.07
N ILE A 214 -5.86 10.66 9.67
CA ILE A 214 -7.09 10.31 10.41
C ILE A 214 -6.92 9.05 11.23
N GLU A 215 -6.01 8.17 10.83
CA GLU A 215 -5.65 6.96 11.55
C GLU A 215 -4.16 6.69 11.32
N ASP A 216 -3.45 6.23 12.35
CA ASP A 216 -2.05 5.76 12.28
C ASP A 216 -1.89 4.64 13.30
N ALA A 217 -1.93 3.39 12.87
CA ALA A 217 -1.91 2.25 13.76
C ALA A 217 -1.42 0.96 13.06
N ARG A 218 -1.24 -0.10 13.85
CA ARG A 218 -1.00 -1.43 13.32
C ARG A 218 -2.19 -1.91 12.50
N MET A 219 -1.94 -2.57 11.38
CA MET A 219 -2.97 -3.14 10.50
C MET A 219 -3.97 -4.00 11.30
N SER A 220 -3.47 -4.87 12.16
CA SER A 220 -4.33 -5.72 13.03
C SER A 220 -5.22 -4.93 13.99
N THR A 221 -4.78 -3.75 14.43
CA THR A 221 -5.57 -2.87 15.30
C THR A 221 -6.67 -2.17 14.50
N VAL A 222 -6.32 -1.71 13.29
CA VAL A 222 -7.27 -1.05 12.38
C VAL A 222 -8.36 -2.03 11.97
N LEU A 223 -8.01 -3.24 11.56
CA LEU A 223 -8.97 -4.28 11.16
C LEU A 223 -9.90 -4.71 12.31
N ARG A 224 -9.43 -4.67 13.57
CA ARG A 224 -10.29 -4.94 14.74
C ARG A 224 -11.35 -3.86 15.02
N LYS A 225 -11.22 -2.67 14.42
CA LYS A 225 -12.21 -1.60 14.53
C LYS A 225 -13.43 -1.81 13.62
N LEU A 226 -13.41 -2.81 12.75
CA LEU A 226 -14.57 -3.19 11.97
C LEU A 226 -15.69 -3.61 12.93
N GLN A 227 -16.78 -2.86 12.89
CA GLN A 227 -17.96 -3.14 13.71
C GLN A 227 -18.86 -4.22 13.10
N ARG A 228 -18.68 -4.50 11.82
CA ARG A 228 -19.47 -5.45 11.05
C ARG A 228 -18.64 -6.06 9.93
N GLU A 229 -18.69 -7.36 9.78
CA GLU A 229 -18.09 -8.10 8.67
C GLU A 229 -19.20 -8.85 7.93
N VAL A 230 -19.21 -8.83 6.60
CA VAL A 230 -20.16 -9.59 5.80
C VAL A 230 -19.44 -10.75 5.15
N PHE A 231 -19.89 -11.95 5.42
CA PHE A 231 -19.39 -13.18 4.83
C PHE A 231 -20.33 -13.69 3.77
N VAL A 232 -19.78 -14.28 2.71
CA VAL A 232 -20.51 -15.03 1.70
C VAL A 232 -20.22 -16.50 1.93
N LEU A 233 -21.27 -17.26 2.20
CA LEU A 233 -21.23 -18.70 2.41
C LEU A 233 -21.68 -19.40 1.12
N SER A 234 -20.86 -20.30 0.58
CA SER A 234 -21.33 -21.22 -0.47
C SER A 234 -21.93 -22.43 0.17
N LEU A 235 -23.17 -22.75 -0.20
CA LEU A 235 -23.97 -23.81 0.40
C LEU A 235 -23.91 -25.09 -0.46
N ARG A 236 -24.06 -26.24 0.19
CA ARG A 236 -24.16 -27.53 -0.52
C ARG A 236 -25.51 -27.69 -1.23
N ASP A 237 -26.57 -27.30 -0.55
CA ASP A 237 -27.93 -27.50 -1.00
C ASP A 237 -28.58 -26.13 -1.24
N PRO A 238 -29.40 -25.96 -2.30
CA PRO A 238 -30.04 -24.69 -2.60
C PRO A 238 -31.07 -24.32 -1.53
N LEU A 239 -31.24 -23.04 -1.28
CA LEU A 239 -32.27 -22.47 -0.43
C LEU A 239 -33.28 -21.67 -1.25
N ASP A 240 -34.55 -21.76 -0.90
CA ASP A 240 -35.63 -20.98 -1.53
C ASP A 240 -35.74 -19.55 -0.96
N ALA A 241 -35.23 -19.32 0.26
CA ALA A 241 -35.22 -18.01 0.91
C ALA A 241 -34.11 -17.90 1.95
N ALA A 242 -33.74 -16.67 2.30
CA ALA A 242 -32.76 -16.41 3.36
C ALA A 242 -33.27 -17.02 4.70
N PRO A 243 -32.45 -17.85 5.36
CA PRO A 243 -32.82 -18.45 6.64
C PRO A 243 -32.85 -17.39 7.74
N ASP A 244 -33.83 -17.43 8.60
CA ASP A 244 -33.85 -16.64 9.85
C ASP A 244 -32.89 -17.29 10.85
N LEU A 245 -31.71 -16.66 11.05
CA LEU A 245 -30.70 -17.08 12.03
C LEU A 245 -30.69 -16.08 13.19
N PRO A 246 -31.09 -16.48 14.39
CA PRO A 246 -31.18 -15.58 15.55
C PRO A 246 -29.80 -14.95 15.85
N GLY A 247 -29.75 -13.62 15.85
CA GLY A 247 -28.53 -12.84 16.09
C GLY A 247 -27.73 -12.50 14.85
N PHE A 248 -28.09 -12.99 13.65
CA PHE A 248 -27.41 -12.72 12.40
C PHE A 248 -28.35 -12.14 11.36
N GLU A 249 -27.89 -11.12 10.64
CA GLU A 249 -28.58 -10.64 9.44
C GLU A 249 -28.16 -11.50 8.25
N THR A 250 -29.14 -12.06 7.54
CA THR A 250 -28.93 -12.95 6.40
C THR A 250 -29.58 -12.42 5.14
N ALA A 251 -28.94 -12.61 3.99
CA ALA A 251 -29.50 -12.31 2.68
C ALA A 251 -29.12 -13.43 1.70
N LEU A 252 -30.11 -14.01 1.00
CA LEU A 252 -29.85 -14.98 -0.07
C LEU A 252 -29.56 -14.21 -1.35
N VAL A 253 -28.35 -14.40 -1.90
CA VAL A 253 -27.89 -13.73 -3.14
C VAL A 253 -28.20 -14.61 -4.34
N GLU A 254 -27.88 -15.89 -4.23
CA GLU A 254 -28.20 -16.93 -5.18
C GLU A 254 -28.68 -18.18 -4.40
N GLU A 255 -29.32 -19.13 -5.07
CA GLU A 255 -29.87 -20.33 -4.43
C GLU A 255 -28.85 -21.05 -3.52
N CYS A 256 -27.55 -21.01 -3.86
CA CYS A 256 -26.45 -21.61 -3.10
C CYS A 256 -25.46 -20.59 -2.52
N GLU A 257 -25.75 -19.29 -2.52
CA GLU A 257 -24.94 -18.24 -1.92
C GLU A 257 -25.71 -17.43 -0.88
N LEU A 258 -25.30 -17.55 0.39
CA LEU A 258 -25.90 -16.88 1.53
C LEU A 258 -24.93 -15.81 2.09
N GLU A 259 -25.35 -14.57 2.13
CA GLU A 259 -24.64 -13.52 2.86
C GLU A 259 -25.07 -13.52 4.33
N VAL A 260 -24.07 -13.42 5.22
CA VAL A 260 -24.31 -13.31 6.66
C VAL A 260 -23.46 -12.18 7.22
N ALA A 261 -24.09 -11.24 7.92
CA ALA A 261 -23.40 -10.18 8.62
C ALA A 261 -23.11 -10.57 10.07
N LEU A 262 -21.86 -10.45 10.49
CA LEU A 262 -21.39 -10.59 11.86
C LEU A 262 -21.04 -9.21 12.41
N ASN A 263 -21.56 -8.87 13.58
CA ASN A 263 -21.22 -7.65 14.30
C ASN A 263 -19.99 -7.87 15.21
N ALA A 264 -19.40 -6.79 15.69
CA ALA A 264 -18.29 -6.87 16.64
C ALA A 264 -18.73 -7.62 17.92
N GLY A 265 -18.09 -8.76 18.16
CA GLY A 265 -18.42 -9.64 19.28
C GLY A 265 -19.18 -10.92 18.90
N ASP A 266 -19.67 -11.02 17.68
CA ASP A 266 -20.22 -12.27 17.15
C ASP A 266 -19.06 -13.24 16.83
N ASP A 267 -19.36 -14.53 16.92
CA ASP A 267 -18.37 -15.58 16.75
C ASP A 267 -18.85 -16.57 15.68
N LEU A 268 -17.92 -16.95 14.81
CA LEU A 268 -18.18 -17.88 13.70
C LEU A 268 -18.69 -19.24 14.18
N ASN A 269 -18.29 -19.71 15.37
CA ASN A 269 -18.79 -20.99 15.88
C ASN A 269 -20.29 -20.89 16.17
N THR A 270 -20.73 -19.79 16.76
CA THR A 270 -22.17 -19.53 17.01
C THR A 270 -22.96 -19.49 15.69
N LEU A 271 -22.39 -18.88 14.63
CA LEU A 271 -22.99 -18.89 13.30
C LEU A 271 -23.10 -20.33 12.75
N PHE A 272 -22.03 -21.11 12.81
CA PHE A 272 -22.04 -22.49 12.30
C PHE A 272 -23.00 -23.38 13.09
N ASP A 273 -23.09 -23.22 14.43
CA ASP A 273 -24.08 -23.92 15.26
C ASP A 273 -25.53 -23.56 14.85
N ALA A 274 -25.77 -22.30 14.49
CA ALA A 274 -27.10 -21.85 14.03
C ALA A 274 -27.45 -22.43 12.66
N LEU A 275 -26.48 -22.53 11.75
CA LEU A 275 -26.64 -23.16 10.42
C LEU A 275 -26.88 -24.66 10.53
N ASP A 276 -26.14 -25.36 11.40
CA ASP A 276 -26.29 -26.79 11.65
C ASP A 276 -27.69 -27.14 12.21
N ARG A 277 -28.23 -26.32 13.13
CA ARG A 277 -29.61 -26.52 13.64
C ARG A 277 -30.67 -26.43 12.56
N LYS A 278 -30.36 -25.75 11.45
CA LYS A 278 -31.27 -25.64 10.29
C LYS A 278 -30.90 -26.62 9.17
N ASN A 279 -29.94 -27.53 9.39
CA ASN A 279 -29.41 -28.49 8.42
C ASN A 279 -28.81 -27.79 7.17
N ILE A 280 -28.24 -26.60 7.32
CA ILE A 280 -27.61 -25.86 6.23
C ILE A 280 -26.11 -26.20 6.21
N ASN A 281 -25.68 -26.88 5.16
CA ASN A 281 -24.27 -27.30 4.99
C ASN A 281 -23.46 -26.28 4.21
N VAL A 282 -22.42 -25.72 4.84
CA VAL A 282 -21.49 -24.74 4.23
C VAL A 282 -20.32 -25.47 3.60
N LEU A 283 -20.03 -25.19 2.33
CA LEU A 283 -18.87 -25.71 1.59
C LEU A 283 -17.68 -24.78 1.70
N SER A 284 -17.89 -23.47 1.65
CA SER A 284 -16.84 -22.47 1.77
C SER A 284 -17.39 -21.18 2.39
N LEU A 285 -16.47 -20.41 2.98
CA LEU A 285 -16.74 -19.09 3.56
C LEU A 285 -15.69 -18.12 3.04
N ARG A 286 -16.11 -16.96 2.59
CA ARG A 286 -15.23 -15.86 2.20
C ARG A 286 -15.79 -14.52 2.66
N ASN A 287 -14.95 -13.53 2.91
CA ASN A 287 -15.43 -12.17 3.14
C ASN A 287 -16.06 -11.63 1.85
N LYS A 288 -17.15 -10.88 1.97
CA LYS A 288 -17.84 -10.23 0.84
C LYS A 288 -16.97 -9.13 0.22
N ALA A 289 -16.37 -8.29 1.05
CA ALA A 289 -15.45 -7.23 0.66
C ALA A 289 -14.12 -7.38 1.39
N ASN A 290 -13.10 -6.65 0.91
CA ASN A 290 -11.86 -6.50 1.64
C ASN A 290 -12.13 -5.77 2.96
N ARG A 291 -11.69 -6.32 4.09
CA ARG A 291 -11.94 -5.79 5.44
C ARG A 291 -11.47 -4.34 5.61
N LEU A 292 -10.33 -4.02 5.02
CA LEU A 292 -9.79 -2.66 5.05
C LEU A 292 -10.63 -1.70 4.20
N GLU A 293 -11.28 -2.18 3.13
CA GLU A 293 -12.17 -1.39 2.27
C GLU A 293 -13.45 -0.97 3.02
N GLU A 294 -14.07 -1.89 3.72
CA GLU A 294 -15.26 -1.60 4.56
C GLU A 294 -14.94 -0.55 5.63
N LEU A 295 -13.80 -0.70 6.29
CA LEU A 295 -13.36 0.27 7.30
C LEU A 295 -13.04 1.64 6.68
N PHE A 296 -12.35 1.65 5.54
CA PHE A 296 -11.99 2.88 4.85
C PHE A 296 -13.23 3.67 4.42
N MET A 297 -14.23 2.99 3.85
CA MET A 297 -15.51 3.61 3.47
C MET A 297 -16.22 4.17 4.70
N GLY A 298 -16.29 3.43 5.79
CA GLY A 298 -16.92 3.88 7.05
C GLY A 298 -16.21 5.10 7.67
N LEU A 299 -14.89 5.18 7.61
CA LEU A 299 -14.12 6.34 8.10
C LEU A 299 -14.32 7.59 7.24
N VAL A 300 -14.46 7.45 5.93
CA VAL A 300 -14.72 8.56 5.00
C VAL A 300 -16.17 9.05 5.12
N GLU A 301 -17.15 8.15 5.19
CA GLU A 301 -18.58 8.47 5.30
C GLU A 301 -18.94 9.13 6.65
N SER A 302 -18.36 8.66 7.75
CA SER A 302 -18.63 9.22 9.10
C SER A 302 -18.26 10.71 9.19
N LYS A 303 -17.27 11.18 8.41
CA LYS A 303 -16.90 12.59 8.34
C LYS A 303 -17.84 13.43 7.48
N GLN A 304 -18.36 12.88 6.39
CA GLN A 304 -19.33 13.60 5.54
C GLN A 304 -20.63 13.83 6.27
N GLY A 305 -21.06 12.89 7.11
CA GLY A 305 -22.23 13.04 7.99
C GLY A 305 -22.04 14.09 9.09
N ALA A 306 -20.81 14.22 9.65
CA ALA A 306 -20.51 15.22 10.68
C ALA A 306 -20.38 16.65 10.11
N ALA A 307 -19.97 16.80 8.86
CA ALA A 307 -19.88 18.11 8.19
C ALA A 307 -21.23 18.62 7.68
N GLY A 308 -22.17 17.72 7.37
CA GLY A 308 -23.54 18.07 6.93
C GLY A 308 -24.49 18.50 8.06
N GLY A 309 -24.15 18.25 9.33
CA GLY A 309 -24.99 18.58 10.50
C GLY A 309 -24.78 19.97 11.12
N ALA A 310 -23.79 20.73 10.67
CA ALA A 310 -23.45 22.06 11.24
C ALA A 310 -24.04 23.26 10.45
N GLY A 311 -24.91 23.01 9.49
CA GLY A 311 -25.52 24.02 8.61
C GLY A 311 -27.05 23.96 8.60
N ARG A 312 -27.69 24.02 9.78
CA ARG A 312 -29.12 24.37 9.88
C ARG A 312 -29.34 25.28 11.06
#